data_68de96c29bf7c7c59314c26c23f1988e
#
_entry.id   68de96c29bf7c7c59314c26c23f1988e
#
_cell.length_a   1.000
_cell.length_b   1.000
_cell.length_c   1.000
_cell.angle_alpha   90.00
_cell.angle_beta   90.00
_cell.angle_gamma   90.00
#
_symmetry.space_group_name_H-M   'P 1'
#
loop_
_entity.id
_entity.type
_entity.pdbx_description
1 polymer ?
#
loop_
_entity_poly.entity_id
_entity_poly.type
_entity_poly.pdbx_seq_one_letter_code
_entity_poly.pdbx_strand_id
1 'polypeptide(L)'
;MHQPLGNLLALHNSDQRWEAKQILWCYDRPIRMLEGYEDVARLHMSFSGTLLKQLEDQAVRQTFADVVNVEDFLSRYRRSNIEFAGSGLYHPVYPLAPPADWDAQTEWWQGLGRHLLGREQFQGFWPPEMGFSMEMIPMLARHGYKYALVDSIYIKPKREMRWEETRYRPYRARYDGAEIIVVPRDRELSNAQLSGLDPGWFQHEVYERTKHCDFPALVTTWTDGENGGWFRTTKVESGFWGFFYRPILDRFRAGTLGFTPIHISQYLEKYPPKEEVEVYPGAWNTEHHWGGDFMQWTGSLLQKRGWEEVRRASEYYWQVKRSYDQRHAALANPEEVRHLIVRAFDHLLVAETSCNFYWGSRWVNRSFDDLEQAYYLLDTAMNQLRKAYLHETRTTIDGHR
;
A
#
# COMPACT_ATOMS: atom_id res chain seq x y z
N MET A 1 -0.86 6.84 -3.98
CA MET A 1 -1.36 6.75 -5.37
C MET A 1 -1.70 5.31 -5.69
N HIS A 2 -2.90 5.07 -6.17
CA HIS A 2 -3.41 3.72 -6.39
C HIS A 2 -4.33 3.66 -7.61
N GLN A 3 -4.15 2.64 -8.45
CA GLN A 3 -5.09 2.26 -9.50
C GLN A 3 -5.29 0.76 -9.51
N PRO A 4 -6.53 0.27 -9.58
CA PRO A 4 -6.79 -1.16 -9.76
C PRO A 4 -6.06 -1.69 -10.99
N LEU A 5 -5.58 -2.92 -10.93
CA LEU A 5 -4.82 -3.54 -12.03
C LEU A 5 -5.65 -3.52 -13.34
N GLY A 6 -5.01 -3.12 -14.44
CA GLY A 6 -5.63 -3.02 -15.77
C GLY A 6 -6.57 -1.83 -15.97
N ASN A 7 -6.80 -1.00 -14.94
CA ASN A 7 -7.81 0.07 -15.00
C ASN A 7 -7.48 1.15 -16.04
N LEU A 8 -6.21 1.52 -16.20
CA LEU A 8 -5.81 2.56 -17.17
C LEU A 8 -6.18 2.19 -18.61
N LEU A 9 -5.88 0.96 -19.02
CA LEU A 9 -6.25 0.48 -20.37
C LEU A 9 -7.76 0.26 -20.51
N ALA A 10 -8.41 -0.23 -19.46
CA ALA A 10 -9.87 -0.41 -19.46
C ALA A 10 -10.61 0.92 -19.64
N LEU A 11 -10.21 1.96 -18.93
CA LEU A 11 -10.75 3.32 -19.10
C LEU A 11 -10.43 3.89 -20.50
N HIS A 12 -9.20 3.70 -20.99
CA HIS A 12 -8.80 4.16 -22.31
C HIS A 12 -9.65 3.55 -23.44
N ASN A 13 -10.02 2.28 -23.30
CA ASN A 13 -10.82 1.54 -24.29
C ASN A 13 -12.33 1.71 -24.10
N SER A 14 -12.75 2.60 -23.21
CA SER A 14 -14.15 2.94 -22.94
C SER A 14 -14.48 4.37 -23.35
N ASP A 15 -15.70 4.79 -23.12
CA ASP A 15 -16.15 6.20 -23.23
C ASP A 15 -15.51 7.13 -22.19
N GLN A 16 -14.84 6.55 -21.17
CA GLN A 16 -14.12 7.28 -20.11
C GLN A 16 -12.62 7.50 -20.41
N ARG A 17 -12.22 7.46 -21.68
CA ARG A 17 -10.82 7.66 -22.10
C ARG A 17 -10.17 8.94 -21.56
N TRP A 18 -10.93 10.02 -21.43
CA TRP A 18 -10.45 11.28 -20.88
C TRP A 18 -10.03 11.13 -19.42
N GLU A 19 -10.71 10.26 -18.65
CA GLU A 19 -10.43 10.01 -17.24
C GLU A 19 -9.07 9.35 -17.05
N ALA A 20 -8.73 8.36 -17.89
CA ALA A 20 -7.40 7.75 -17.87
C ALA A 20 -6.27 8.78 -18.06
N LYS A 21 -6.48 9.78 -18.93
CA LYS A 21 -5.54 10.89 -19.12
C LYS A 21 -5.41 11.77 -17.88
N GLN A 22 -6.53 12.10 -17.22
CA GLN A 22 -6.53 12.89 -15.98
C GLN A 22 -5.81 12.17 -14.85
N ILE A 23 -5.99 10.86 -14.75
CA ILE A 23 -5.31 10.00 -13.76
C ILE A 23 -3.79 10.08 -13.96
N LEU A 24 -3.30 9.90 -15.19
CA LEU A 24 -1.88 9.97 -15.48
C LEU A 24 -1.28 11.36 -15.25
N TRP A 25 -1.99 12.42 -15.62
CA TRP A 25 -1.57 13.80 -15.28
C TRP A 25 -1.54 14.03 -13.78
N CYS A 26 -2.47 13.44 -13.03
CA CYS A 26 -2.46 13.51 -11.57
C CYS A 26 -1.19 12.89 -10.97
N TYR A 27 -0.70 11.80 -11.55
CA TYR A 27 0.53 11.14 -11.07
C TYR A 27 1.81 11.86 -11.51
N ASP A 28 1.83 12.50 -12.66
CA ASP A 28 2.95 13.31 -13.12
C ASP A 28 3.02 14.68 -12.39
N ARG A 29 1.88 15.18 -11.91
CA ARG A 29 1.74 16.51 -11.31
C ARG A 29 2.64 16.76 -10.10
N PRO A 30 2.75 15.88 -9.08
CA PRO A 30 3.58 16.12 -7.92
C PRO A 30 5.01 16.49 -8.27
N ILE A 31 5.61 15.75 -9.17
CA ILE A 31 7.03 15.94 -9.52
C ILE A 31 7.25 17.25 -10.30
N ARG A 32 6.27 17.68 -11.11
CA ARG A 32 6.32 18.98 -11.78
C ARG A 32 6.11 20.14 -10.83
N MET A 33 5.21 19.96 -9.86
CA MET A 33 4.93 21.02 -8.88
C MET A 33 6.03 21.22 -7.85
N LEU A 34 6.93 20.24 -7.71
CA LEU A 34 8.08 20.33 -6.83
C LEU A 34 9.33 20.91 -7.52
N GLU A 35 9.32 21.09 -8.83
CA GLU A 35 10.42 21.74 -9.54
C GLU A 35 10.70 23.14 -8.96
N GLY A 36 11.95 23.37 -8.53
CA GLY A 36 12.39 24.61 -7.88
C GLY A 36 12.07 24.71 -6.39
N TYR A 37 11.55 23.63 -5.78
CA TYR A 37 11.26 23.54 -4.34
C TYR A 37 12.02 22.41 -3.63
N GLU A 38 13.03 21.82 -4.28
CA GLU A 38 13.77 20.66 -3.76
C GLU A 38 14.49 20.96 -2.43
N ASP A 39 14.86 22.21 -2.21
CA ASP A 39 15.52 22.69 -0.98
C ASP A 39 14.57 22.66 0.23
N VAL A 40 13.28 22.94 0.03
CA VAL A 40 12.28 23.11 1.11
C VAL A 40 11.19 22.02 1.15
N ALA A 41 10.89 21.39 0.02
CA ALA A 41 9.84 20.37 -0.03
C ALA A 41 10.25 19.10 0.72
N ARG A 42 9.36 18.60 1.57
CA ARG A 42 9.49 17.33 2.29
C ARG A 42 8.18 16.59 2.14
N LEU A 43 8.10 15.81 1.07
CA LEU A 43 6.90 15.06 0.69
C LEU A 43 7.14 13.57 0.89
N HIS A 44 6.11 12.87 1.32
CA HIS A 44 6.05 11.42 1.36
C HIS A 44 5.06 10.94 0.32
N MET A 45 5.37 9.84 -0.35
CA MET A 45 4.47 9.22 -1.33
C MET A 45 4.49 7.71 -1.21
N SER A 46 3.36 7.08 -1.47
CA SER A 46 3.26 5.65 -1.68
C SER A 46 2.59 5.39 -3.03
N PHE A 47 3.14 4.46 -3.79
CA PHE A 47 2.55 3.93 -5.02
C PHE A 47 2.11 2.49 -4.76
N SER A 48 0.86 2.15 -5.05
CA SER A 48 0.45 0.76 -5.03
C SER A 48 1.22 -0.05 -6.08
N GLY A 49 1.48 -1.31 -5.81
CA GLY A 49 2.13 -2.17 -6.79
C GLY A 49 1.27 -2.37 -8.04
N THR A 50 -0.06 -2.33 -7.91
CA THR A 50 -0.99 -2.36 -9.05
C THR A 50 -0.80 -1.18 -10.00
N LEU A 51 -0.52 0.02 -9.47
CA LEU A 51 -0.17 1.17 -10.28
C LEU A 51 1.23 1.01 -10.89
N LEU A 52 2.23 0.61 -10.10
CA LEU A 52 3.60 0.41 -10.59
C LEU A 52 3.66 -0.64 -11.71
N LYS A 53 2.93 -1.76 -11.60
CA LYS A 53 2.82 -2.77 -12.68
C LYS A 53 2.23 -2.18 -13.96
N GLN A 54 1.23 -1.32 -13.87
CA GLN A 54 0.67 -0.65 -15.05
C GLN A 54 1.66 0.36 -15.67
N LEU A 55 2.44 1.07 -14.84
CA LEU A 55 3.47 2.00 -15.33
C LEU A 55 4.68 1.26 -15.94
N GLU A 56 4.93 0.01 -15.56
CA GLU A 56 5.92 -0.84 -16.18
C GLU A 56 5.45 -1.42 -17.51
N ASP A 57 4.14 -1.66 -17.67
CA ASP A 57 3.54 -2.30 -18.84
C ASP A 57 3.79 -1.49 -20.11
N GLN A 58 4.40 -2.14 -21.11
CA GLN A 58 4.72 -1.53 -22.38
C GLN A 58 3.46 -1.08 -23.16
N ALA A 59 2.35 -1.82 -23.07
CA ALA A 59 1.11 -1.43 -23.71
C ALA A 59 0.54 -0.14 -23.11
N VAL A 60 0.62 0.04 -21.78
CA VAL A 60 0.26 1.30 -21.11
C VAL A 60 1.17 2.43 -21.56
N ARG A 61 2.49 2.23 -21.55
CA ARG A 61 3.47 3.24 -21.96
C ARG A 61 3.25 3.71 -23.42
N GLN A 62 2.99 2.76 -24.32
CA GLN A 62 2.71 3.08 -25.74
C GLN A 62 1.38 3.79 -25.93
N THR A 63 0.32 3.30 -25.26
CA THR A 63 -1.03 3.86 -25.36
C THR A 63 -1.11 5.32 -24.90
N PHE A 64 -0.33 5.69 -23.89
CA PHE A 64 -0.37 7.02 -23.28
C PHE A 64 0.86 7.89 -23.57
N ALA A 65 1.66 7.52 -24.55
CA ALA A 65 2.87 8.26 -24.91
C ALA A 65 2.63 9.74 -25.31
N ASP A 66 1.44 10.04 -25.87
CA ASP A 66 0.98 11.39 -26.19
C ASP A 66 0.50 12.20 -24.98
N VAL A 67 0.31 11.55 -23.82
CA VAL A 67 -0.21 12.16 -22.59
C VAL A 67 0.91 12.42 -21.60
N VAL A 68 1.67 11.38 -21.26
CA VAL A 68 2.77 11.40 -20.29
C VAL A 68 3.88 10.47 -20.77
N ASN A 69 5.10 10.98 -20.81
CA ASN A 69 6.26 10.11 -20.94
C ASN A 69 6.54 9.44 -19.59
N VAL A 70 6.10 8.19 -19.44
CA VAL A 70 6.20 7.44 -18.20
C VAL A 70 7.65 7.28 -17.73
N GLU A 71 8.60 7.07 -18.65
CA GLU A 71 10.01 6.94 -18.26
C GLU A 71 10.59 8.28 -17.76
N ASP A 72 10.22 9.39 -18.39
CA ASP A 72 10.66 10.71 -17.94
C ASP A 72 10.15 11.01 -16.52
N PHE A 73 8.84 10.80 -16.27
CA PHE A 73 8.34 11.09 -14.93
C PHE A 73 8.88 10.11 -13.85
N LEU A 74 9.04 8.82 -14.14
CA LEU A 74 9.70 7.89 -13.22
C LEU A 74 11.15 8.30 -12.97
N SER A 75 11.87 8.74 -14.00
CA SER A 75 13.22 9.28 -13.88
C SER A 75 13.30 10.49 -12.95
N ARG A 76 12.32 11.40 -13.01
CA ARG A 76 12.22 12.55 -12.10
C ARG A 76 11.92 12.10 -10.66
N TYR A 77 11.03 11.14 -10.46
CA TYR A 77 10.77 10.54 -9.14
C TYR A 77 12.03 9.89 -8.56
N ARG A 78 12.80 9.16 -9.37
CA ARG A 78 14.08 8.58 -8.95
C ARG A 78 15.08 9.62 -8.44
N ARG A 79 15.11 10.80 -9.05
CA ARG A 79 16.01 11.90 -8.66
C ARG A 79 15.46 12.81 -7.57
N SER A 80 14.19 12.71 -7.23
CA SER A 80 13.54 13.57 -6.25
C SER A 80 14.00 13.27 -4.82
N ASN A 81 13.79 14.24 -3.92
CA ASN A 81 13.98 14.06 -2.49
C ASN A 81 12.73 13.50 -1.76
N ILE A 82 11.75 12.99 -2.49
CA ILE A 82 10.54 12.36 -1.93
C ILE A 82 10.93 11.13 -1.11
N GLU A 83 10.42 11.02 0.09
CA GLU A 83 10.50 9.81 0.90
C GLU A 83 9.37 8.87 0.52
N PHE A 84 9.70 7.74 -0.12
CA PHE A 84 8.72 6.75 -0.52
C PHE A 84 8.41 5.80 0.63
N ALA A 85 7.13 5.60 0.91
CA ALA A 85 6.65 4.56 1.79
C ALA A 85 6.32 3.30 0.97
N GLY A 86 6.76 2.14 1.46
CA GLY A 86 6.39 0.85 0.92
C GLY A 86 4.90 0.53 1.11
N SER A 87 4.41 -0.47 0.41
CA SER A 87 3.01 -0.90 0.47
C SER A 87 2.88 -2.39 0.10
N GLY A 88 1.68 -2.87 -0.22
CA GLY A 88 1.45 -4.20 -0.78
C GLY A 88 1.39 -4.19 -2.30
N LEU A 89 1.84 -5.29 -2.94
CA LEU A 89 1.88 -5.40 -4.40
C LEU A 89 0.49 -5.17 -5.02
N TYR A 90 -0.51 -5.92 -4.56
CA TYR A 90 -1.88 -5.81 -5.04
C TYR A 90 -2.80 -5.04 -4.10
N HIS A 91 -2.22 -4.18 -3.25
CA HIS A 91 -2.98 -3.28 -2.38
C HIS A 91 -3.97 -4.02 -1.45
N PRO A 92 -3.57 -5.10 -0.74
CA PRO A 92 -4.46 -5.83 0.16
C PRO A 92 -4.75 -5.03 1.43
N VAL A 93 -5.94 -5.22 2.00
CA VAL A 93 -6.17 -4.85 3.41
C VAL A 93 -5.51 -5.95 4.27
N TYR A 94 -4.26 -5.74 4.66
CA TYR A 94 -3.44 -6.78 5.31
C TYR A 94 -4.14 -7.53 6.46
N PRO A 95 -4.83 -6.87 7.40
CA PRO A 95 -5.51 -7.59 8.48
C PRO A 95 -6.64 -8.53 8.01
N LEU A 96 -7.10 -8.41 6.77
CA LEU A 96 -8.13 -9.27 6.18
C LEU A 96 -7.54 -10.37 5.30
N ALA A 97 -6.39 -10.10 4.66
CA ALA A 97 -5.68 -11.04 3.83
C ALA A 97 -5.01 -12.15 4.66
N PRO A 98 -4.84 -13.36 4.10
CA PRO A 98 -4.16 -14.47 4.79
C PRO A 98 -2.74 -14.09 5.21
N PRO A 99 -2.35 -14.27 6.48
CA PRO A 99 -0.99 -13.91 6.93
C PRO A 99 0.13 -14.63 6.20
N ALA A 100 -0.14 -15.82 5.65
CA ALA A 100 0.82 -16.58 4.86
C ALA A 100 1.24 -15.88 3.56
N ASP A 101 0.42 -14.95 3.05
CA ASP A 101 0.62 -14.26 1.77
C ASP A 101 1.27 -12.87 1.95
N TRP A 102 1.32 -12.35 3.18
CA TRP A 102 1.81 -11.00 3.46
C TRP A 102 3.26 -10.75 3.03
N ASP A 103 4.14 -11.73 3.28
CA ASP A 103 5.55 -11.60 2.89
C ASP A 103 5.69 -11.44 1.38
N ALA A 104 4.94 -12.22 0.58
CA ALA A 104 4.97 -12.11 -0.87
C ALA A 104 4.42 -10.77 -1.38
N GLN A 105 3.28 -10.31 -0.86
CA GLN A 105 2.73 -8.99 -1.17
C GLN A 105 3.75 -7.88 -0.92
N THR A 106 4.50 -7.99 0.17
CA THR A 106 5.47 -6.98 0.60
C THR A 106 6.78 -7.07 -0.18
N GLU A 107 7.34 -8.27 -0.33
CA GLU A 107 8.61 -8.51 -1.02
C GLU A 107 8.53 -8.15 -2.50
N TRP A 108 7.45 -8.58 -3.17
CA TRP A 108 7.28 -8.30 -4.59
C TRP A 108 7.04 -6.81 -4.84
N TRP A 109 6.31 -6.13 -3.93
CA TRP A 109 6.21 -4.67 -3.99
C TRP A 109 7.58 -4.01 -3.85
N GLN A 110 8.42 -4.45 -2.90
CA GLN A 110 9.76 -3.90 -2.71
C GLN A 110 10.64 -4.11 -3.95
N GLY A 111 10.56 -5.29 -4.59
CA GLY A 111 11.27 -5.57 -5.84
C GLY A 111 10.91 -4.58 -6.95
N LEU A 112 9.61 -4.41 -7.17
CA LEU A 112 9.07 -3.49 -8.18
C LEU A 112 9.37 -2.03 -7.83
N GLY A 113 9.24 -1.64 -6.56
CA GLY A 113 9.56 -0.31 -6.07
C GLY A 113 11.04 0.04 -6.24
N ARG A 114 11.95 -0.88 -5.91
CA ARG A 114 13.40 -0.69 -6.17
C ARG A 114 13.66 -0.44 -7.65
N HIS A 115 13.08 -1.27 -8.50
CA HIS A 115 13.26 -1.17 -9.95
C HIS A 115 12.73 0.16 -10.52
N LEU A 116 11.52 0.55 -10.19
CA LEU A 116 10.87 1.71 -10.81
C LEU A 116 11.17 3.04 -10.12
N LEU A 117 11.29 3.05 -8.78
CA LEU A 117 11.51 4.28 -7.99
C LEU A 117 12.99 4.50 -7.63
N GLY A 118 13.87 3.55 -7.93
CA GLY A 118 15.32 3.68 -7.75
C GLY A 118 15.73 3.90 -6.29
N ARG A 119 15.06 3.23 -5.36
CA ARG A 119 15.39 3.25 -3.93
C ARG A 119 15.77 1.87 -3.46
N GLU A 120 16.94 1.72 -2.86
CA GLU A 120 17.41 0.44 -2.30
C GLU A 120 16.58 0.01 -1.09
N GLN A 121 16.12 0.96 -0.29
CA GLN A 121 15.36 0.72 0.94
C GLN A 121 14.18 1.69 1.08
N PHE A 122 13.12 1.20 1.68
CA PHE A 122 11.93 1.95 2.05
C PHE A 122 11.81 1.92 3.57
N GLN A 123 12.01 3.05 4.24
CA GLN A 123 11.99 3.09 5.71
C GLN A 123 10.58 3.05 6.27
N GLY A 124 9.63 3.72 5.60
CA GLY A 124 8.23 3.79 5.98
C GLY A 124 7.38 2.76 5.26
N PHE A 125 6.30 2.34 5.92
CA PHE A 125 5.26 1.51 5.33
C PHE A 125 3.92 2.24 5.39
N TRP A 126 3.28 2.35 4.23
CA TRP A 126 1.90 2.77 4.10
C TRP A 126 1.02 1.52 3.98
N PRO A 127 0.32 1.11 5.04
CA PRO A 127 -0.63 0.01 4.91
C PRO A 127 -1.74 0.41 3.92
N PRO A 128 -2.02 -0.40 2.89
CA PRO A 128 -3.15 -0.15 2.01
C PRO A 128 -4.42 0.11 2.82
N GLU A 129 -5.20 1.14 2.44
CA GLU A 129 -6.40 1.60 3.17
C GLU A 129 -6.13 2.00 4.65
N MET A 130 -4.87 2.21 5.02
CA MET A 130 -4.41 2.29 6.41
C MET A 130 -4.80 1.06 7.26
N GLY A 131 -5.05 -0.08 6.62
CA GLY A 131 -5.37 -1.34 7.28
C GLY A 131 -4.18 -1.86 8.06
N PHE A 132 -4.19 -1.67 9.37
CA PHE A 132 -3.11 -2.08 10.26
C PHE A 132 -3.63 -2.94 11.42
N SER A 133 -2.83 -3.92 11.81
CA SER A 133 -2.95 -4.66 13.07
C SER A 133 -1.57 -5.00 13.62
N MET A 134 -1.50 -5.28 14.93
CA MET A 134 -0.23 -5.58 15.61
C MET A 134 0.48 -6.81 15.02
N GLU A 135 -0.27 -7.77 14.48
CA GLU A 135 0.23 -9.01 13.86
C GLU A 135 1.09 -8.76 12.62
N MET A 136 0.97 -7.59 12.00
CA MET A 136 1.81 -7.21 10.86
C MET A 136 3.26 -6.87 11.25
N ILE A 137 3.52 -6.54 12.52
CA ILE A 137 4.81 -6.03 12.98
C ILE A 137 5.98 -6.97 12.67
N PRO A 138 5.89 -8.29 12.93
CA PRO A 138 6.99 -9.19 12.60
C PRO A 138 7.35 -9.22 11.11
N MET A 139 6.33 -9.19 10.24
CA MET A 139 6.53 -9.12 8.79
C MET A 139 7.20 -7.80 8.39
N LEU A 140 6.69 -6.67 8.85
CA LEU A 140 7.25 -5.35 8.55
C LEU A 140 8.72 -5.23 8.99
N ALA A 141 9.03 -5.73 10.18
CA ALA A 141 10.40 -5.75 10.71
C ALA A 141 11.34 -6.63 9.87
N ARG A 142 10.90 -7.83 9.46
CA ARG A 142 11.68 -8.72 8.57
C ARG A 142 11.99 -8.06 7.22
N HIS A 143 11.06 -7.29 6.66
CA HIS A 143 11.24 -6.56 5.41
C HIS A 143 12.00 -5.22 5.57
N GLY A 144 12.50 -4.92 6.76
CA GLY A 144 13.39 -3.79 7.03
C GLY A 144 12.71 -2.44 7.20
N TYR A 145 11.38 -2.41 7.32
CA TYR A 145 10.65 -1.18 7.62
C TYR A 145 10.96 -0.71 9.04
N LYS A 146 11.14 0.61 9.18
CA LYS A 146 11.42 1.26 10.47
C LYS A 146 10.16 1.82 11.11
N TYR A 147 9.22 2.29 10.27
CA TYR A 147 7.96 2.83 10.75
C TYR A 147 6.78 2.45 9.85
N ALA A 148 5.60 2.44 10.43
CA ALA A 148 4.34 2.32 9.71
C ALA A 148 3.41 3.48 10.10
N LEU A 149 2.63 3.96 9.13
CA LEU A 149 1.60 4.95 9.39
C LEU A 149 0.32 4.27 9.89
N VAL A 150 -0.28 4.86 10.92
CA VAL A 150 -1.54 4.38 11.51
C VAL A 150 -2.47 5.57 11.72
N ASP A 151 -3.78 5.36 11.65
CA ASP A 151 -4.69 6.44 12.00
C ASP A 151 -4.64 6.69 13.51
N SER A 152 -4.53 7.95 13.91
CA SER A 152 -4.32 8.36 15.31
C SER A 152 -5.42 7.89 16.26
N ILE A 153 -6.64 7.66 15.75
CA ILE A 153 -7.76 7.18 16.57
C ILE A 153 -7.58 5.74 17.08
N TYR A 154 -6.69 4.96 16.43
CA TYR A 154 -6.42 3.57 16.85
C TYR A 154 -5.24 3.43 17.78
N ILE A 155 -4.55 4.51 18.13
CA ILE A 155 -3.52 4.47 19.17
C ILE A 155 -4.15 4.05 20.49
N LYS A 156 -3.66 2.94 21.06
CA LYS A 156 -4.07 2.40 22.35
C LYS A 156 -2.96 2.65 23.37
N PRO A 157 -3.09 3.68 24.20
CA PRO A 157 -2.08 4.02 25.18
C PRO A 157 -1.92 2.96 26.25
N LYS A 158 -0.69 2.75 26.73
CA LYS A 158 -0.39 1.91 27.92
C LYS A 158 -0.45 2.70 29.25
N ARG A 159 -0.64 4.03 29.16
CA ARG A 159 -0.87 4.95 30.28
C ARG A 159 -1.90 5.99 29.87
N GLU A 160 -2.36 6.79 30.80
CA GLU A 160 -3.14 7.98 30.46
C GLU A 160 -2.30 8.93 29.59
N MET A 161 -2.84 9.33 28.46
CA MET A 161 -2.22 10.25 27.51
C MET A 161 -3.16 11.39 27.18
N ARG A 162 -2.61 12.57 27.01
CA ARG A 162 -3.36 13.73 26.49
C ARG A 162 -3.70 13.50 25.02
N TRP A 163 -4.68 14.22 24.54
CA TRP A 163 -5.15 14.15 23.17
C TRP A 163 -4.03 14.41 22.12
N GLU A 164 -3.14 15.39 22.41
CA GLU A 164 -2.00 15.75 21.56
C GLU A 164 -0.97 14.63 21.49
N GLU A 165 -0.76 13.91 22.55
CA GLU A 165 0.22 12.83 22.61
C GLU A 165 -0.19 11.70 21.64
N THR A 166 -1.46 11.30 21.62
CA THR A 166 -1.92 10.22 20.75
C THR A 166 -1.91 10.58 19.26
N ARG A 167 -1.77 11.86 18.90
CA ARG A 167 -1.85 12.36 17.52
C ARG A 167 -0.52 12.84 16.94
N TYR A 168 0.31 13.47 17.78
CA TYR A 168 1.47 14.23 17.29
C TYR A 168 2.82 13.70 17.80
N ARG A 169 2.82 12.45 18.24
CA ARG A 169 4.02 11.79 18.74
C ARG A 169 4.12 10.37 18.21
N PRO A 170 5.23 9.97 17.56
CA PRO A 170 5.50 8.59 17.20
C PRO A 170 5.78 7.72 18.43
N TYR A 171 5.45 6.42 18.33
CA TYR A 171 5.59 5.46 19.38
C TYR A 171 6.24 4.17 18.89
N ARG A 172 6.82 3.42 19.80
CA ARG A 172 7.23 2.02 19.56
C ARG A 172 6.01 1.12 19.73
N ALA A 173 5.88 0.15 18.85
CA ALA A 173 4.88 -0.91 18.96
C ALA A 173 5.58 -2.27 18.85
N ARG A 174 5.22 -3.21 19.72
CA ARG A 174 5.85 -4.53 19.79
C ARG A 174 4.83 -5.63 19.72
N TYR A 175 5.16 -6.64 18.92
CA TYR A 175 4.36 -7.84 18.80
C TYR A 175 5.25 -9.04 18.44
N ASP A 176 5.06 -10.16 19.11
CA ASP A 176 5.76 -11.43 18.87
C ASP A 176 7.29 -11.28 18.70
N GLY A 177 7.92 -10.56 19.63
CA GLY A 177 9.38 -10.34 19.67
C GLY A 177 9.92 -9.32 18.67
N ALA A 178 9.09 -8.79 17.77
CA ALA A 178 9.46 -7.76 16.81
C ALA A 178 8.98 -6.36 17.26
N GLU A 179 9.60 -5.33 16.70
CA GLU A 179 9.28 -3.93 16.99
C GLU A 179 9.22 -3.09 15.71
N ILE A 180 8.31 -2.13 15.68
CA ILE A 180 8.25 -1.08 14.67
C ILE A 180 7.88 0.25 15.34
N ILE A 181 8.19 1.38 14.69
CA ILE A 181 7.67 2.67 15.10
C ILE A 181 6.31 2.89 14.42
N VAL A 182 5.29 3.26 15.16
CA VAL A 182 4.01 3.71 14.61
C VAL A 182 3.94 5.23 14.62
N VAL A 183 3.56 5.80 13.47
CA VAL A 183 3.44 7.24 13.25
C VAL A 183 1.98 7.58 13.07
N PRO A 184 1.36 8.28 14.04
CA PRO A 184 -0.05 8.65 13.97
C PRO A 184 -0.32 9.66 12.85
N ARG A 185 -1.36 9.41 12.06
CA ARG A 185 -1.91 10.34 11.07
C ARG A 185 -3.01 11.20 11.72
N ASP A 186 -2.94 12.52 11.58
CA ASP A 186 -4.06 13.38 11.93
C ASP A 186 -5.15 13.26 10.86
N ARG A 187 -6.27 12.64 11.23
CA ARG A 187 -7.41 12.38 10.33
C ARG A 187 -8.07 13.67 9.87
N GLU A 188 -8.31 14.61 10.78
CA GLU A 188 -9.05 15.83 10.48
C GLU A 188 -8.27 16.76 9.55
N LEU A 189 -7.00 17.03 9.85
CA LEU A 189 -6.13 17.82 9.00
C LEU A 189 -5.89 17.14 7.65
N SER A 190 -5.77 15.80 7.62
CA SER A 190 -5.66 15.05 6.36
C SER A 190 -6.90 15.20 5.49
N ASN A 191 -8.08 15.09 6.08
CA ASN A 191 -9.35 15.25 5.34
C ASN A 191 -9.55 16.69 4.90
N ALA A 192 -9.16 17.68 5.71
CA ALA A 192 -9.29 19.10 5.38
C ALA A 192 -8.45 19.47 4.14
N GLN A 193 -7.25 18.91 3.97
CA GLN A 193 -6.34 19.26 2.85
C GLN A 193 -6.71 18.63 1.50
N LEU A 194 -7.69 17.73 1.41
CA LEU A 194 -7.97 16.90 0.22
C LEU A 194 -8.07 17.70 -1.09
N SER A 195 -8.69 18.87 -1.07
CA SER A 195 -8.94 19.68 -2.28
C SER A 195 -8.09 20.94 -2.38
N GLY A 196 -7.11 21.06 -1.50
CA GLY A 196 -6.44 22.35 -1.27
C GLY A 196 -7.17 23.16 -0.21
N LEU A 197 -6.41 23.70 0.69
CA LEU A 197 -6.85 24.38 1.90
C LEU A 197 -6.19 25.75 1.99
N ASP A 198 -6.80 26.70 2.68
CA ASP A 198 -6.11 27.97 2.96
C ASP A 198 -4.86 27.72 3.81
N PRO A 199 -3.67 28.12 3.35
CA PRO A 199 -2.42 27.88 4.06
C PRO A 199 -2.36 28.59 5.43
N GLY A 200 -3.02 29.72 5.57
CA GLY A 200 -3.08 30.47 6.83
C GLY A 200 -3.93 29.74 7.86
N TRP A 201 -5.08 29.25 7.43
CA TRP A 201 -5.93 28.42 8.29
C TRP A 201 -5.19 27.14 8.73
N PHE A 202 -4.54 26.44 7.80
CA PHE A 202 -3.77 25.22 8.13
C PHE A 202 -2.66 25.50 9.14
N GLN A 203 -1.91 26.60 8.95
CA GLN A 203 -0.88 27.04 9.88
C GLN A 203 -1.45 27.33 11.27
N HIS A 204 -2.59 28.01 11.33
CA HIS A 204 -3.30 28.30 12.58
C HIS A 204 -3.74 27.01 13.28
N GLU A 205 -4.35 26.07 12.56
CA GLU A 205 -4.77 24.79 13.13
C GLU A 205 -3.60 23.95 13.65
N VAL A 206 -2.48 23.91 12.92
CA VAL A 206 -1.27 23.22 13.39
C VAL A 206 -0.79 23.85 14.70
N TYR A 207 -0.76 25.18 14.78
CA TYR A 207 -0.37 25.91 16.01
C TYR A 207 -1.33 25.58 17.16
N GLU A 208 -2.64 25.74 16.97
CA GLU A 208 -3.65 25.51 18.02
C GLU A 208 -3.59 24.09 18.57
N ARG A 209 -3.39 23.08 17.70
CA ARG A 209 -3.31 21.67 18.06
C ARG A 209 -2.01 21.28 18.76
N THR A 210 -0.92 22.04 18.56
CA THR A 210 0.41 21.67 19.07
C THR A 210 0.95 22.63 20.13
N LYS A 211 0.34 23.78 20.39
CA LYS A 211 0.82 24.81 21.32
C LYS A 211 1.02 24.33 22.76
N HIS A 212 0.34 23.27 23.15
CA HIS A 212 0.45 22.67 24.50
C HIS A 212 1.33 21.41 24.54
N CYS A 213 1.96 21.06 23.42
CA CYS A 213 2.90 19.93 23.41
C CYS A 213 4.18 20.30 24.16
N ASP A 214 4.54 19.50 25.15
CA ASP A 214 5.81 19.58 25.87
C ASP A 214 6.90 18.65 25.26
N PHE A 215 6.66 18.25 24.03
CA PHE A 215 7.54 17.40 23.20
C PHE A 215 7.60 17.96 21.77
N PRO A 216 8.61 17.60 20.98
CA PRO A 216 8.63 17.91 19.56
C PRO A 216 7.45 17.28 18.85
N ALA A 217 6.46 18.09 18.44
CA ALA A 217 5.26 17.57 17.78
C ALA A 217 5.55 17.24 16.32
N LEU A 218 5.08 16.08 15.85
CA LEU A 218 5.06 15.67 14.45
C LEU A 218 3.61 15.62 13.96
N VAL A 219 3.21 16.60 13.18
CA VAL A 219 1.90 16.60 12.52
C VAL A 219 2.02 15.86 11.19
N THR A 220 1.38 14.71 11.08
CA THR A 220 1.41 13.88 9.88
C THR A 220 0.05 13.93 9.21
N THR A 221 0.01 14.45 7.98
CA THR A 221 -1.19 14.44 7.14
C THR A 221 -0.95 13.52 5.94
N TRP A 222 -1.91 12.67 5.64
CA TRP A 222 -1.82 11.74 4.52
C TRP A 222 -3.20 11.45 3.93
N THR A 223 -3.30 11.42 2.60
CA THR A 223 -4.53 11.21 1.86
C THR A 223 -4.23 10.53 0.53
N ASP A 224 -5.28 10.12 -0.20
CA ASP A 224 -5.13 9.66 -1.58
C ASP A 224 -4.42 10.72 -2.43
N GLY A 225 -3.39 10.30 -3.16
CA GLY A 225 -2.66 11.17 -4.07
C GLY A 225 -3.53 11.72 -5.20
N GLU A 226 -4.57 11.00 -5.55
CA GLU A 226 -5.58 11.33 -6.56
C GLU A 226 -6.40 12.57 -6.19
N ASN A 227 -6.52 12.90 -4.91
CA ASN A 227 -7.13 14.15 -4.46
C ASN A 227 -6.39 15.39 -4.96
N GLY A 228 -5.09 15.27 -5.22
CA GLY A 228 -4.25 16.35 -5.74
C GLY A 228 -4.49 16.68 -7.22
N GLY A 229 -5.43 16.05 -7.92
CA GLY A 229 -5.64 16.38 -9.32
C GLY A 229 -6.65 15.60 -10.12
N TRP A 230 -7.36 14.66 -9.52
CA TRP A 230 -8.40 13.89 -10.21
C TRP A 230 -9.69 13.78 -9.41
N PHE A 231 -9.68 13.24 -8.19
CA PHE A 231 -10.89 13.06 -7.38
C PHE A 231 -11.59 14.37 -7.00
N ARG A 232 -10.85 15.46 -6.89
CA ARG A 232 -11.37 16.75 -6.43
C ARG A 232 -11.32 17.81 -7.52
N THR A 233 -10.20 18.49 -7.67
CA THR A 233 -10.04 19.48 -8.73
C THR A 233 -8.89 19.16 -9.64
N THR A 234 -9.14 19.25 -10.94
CA THR A 234 -8.10 19.09 -11.97
C THR A 234 -7.31 20.37 -12.20
N LYS A 235 -7.78 21.52 -11.72
CA LYS A 235 -7.10 22.81 -11.85
C LYS A 235 -5.97 22.92 -10.84
N VAL A 236 -4.76 23.13 -11.33
CA VAL A 236 -3.56 23.24 -10.50
C VAL A 236 -3.66 24.41 -9.53
N GLU A 237 -4.10 25.58 -10.01
CA GLU A 237 -4.09 26.83 -9.27
C GLU A 237 -5.05 26.84 -8.09
N SER A 238 -6.15 26.08 -8.15
CA SER A 238 -7.19 26.03 -7.12
C SER A 238 -7.20 24.72 -6.33
N GLY A 239 -6.25 23.82 -6.60
CA GLY A 239 -6.16 22.51 -5.95
C GLY A 239 -5.05 22.43 -4.91
N PHE A 240 -4.83 21.21 -4.42
CA PHE A 240 -3.81 20.92 -3.41
C PHE A 240 -2.44 21.53 -3.71
N TRP A 241 -1.97 21.44 -4.96
CA TRP A 241 -0.62 21.88 -5.32
C TRP A 241 -0.45 23.38 -5.37
N GLY A 242 -1.31 24.08 -6.14
CA GLY A 242 -1.15 25.51 -6.40
C GLY A 242 -1.72 26.41 -5.30
N PHE A 243 -2.83 25.99 -4.67
CA PHE A 243 -3.51 26.79 -3.65
C PHE A 243 -3.01 26.50 -2.23
N PHE A 244 -2.55 25.27 -1.96
CA PHE A 244 -2.15 24.86 -0.61
C PHE A 244 -0.66 24.58 -0.48
N TYR A 245 -0.12 23.57 -1.19
CA TYR A 245 1.21 23.05 -0.86
C TYR A 245 2.35 23.99 -1.25
N ARG A 246 2.33 24.54 -2.47
CA ARG A 246 3.34 25.55 -2.88
C ARG A 246 3.33 26.78 -1.97
N PRO A 247 2.19 27.43 -1.66
CA PRO A 247 2.15 28.52 -0.70
C PRO A 247 2.69 28.17 0.70
N ILE A 248 2.53 26.92 1.18
CA ILE A 248 3.18 26.45 2.41
C ILE A 248 4.71 26.48 2.25
N LEU A 249 5.23 25.98 1.14
CA LEU A 249 6.67 25.96 0.86
C LEU A 249 7.24 27.37 0.71
N ASP A 250 6.51 28.27 0.05
CA ASP A 250 6.87 29.70 -0.09
C ASP A 250 6.96 30.39 1.27
N ARG A 251 5.99 30.16 2.15
CA ARG A 251 6.01 30.67 3.54
C ARG A 251 7.19 30.13 4.34
N PHE A 252 7.49 28.83 4.17
CA PHE A 252 8.66 28.25 4.84
C PHE A 252 9.96 28.89 4.35
N ARG A 253 10.14 29.06 3.05
CA ARG A 253 11.30 29.71 2.44
C ARG A 253 11.44 31.17 2.88
N ALA A 254 10.33 31.87 3.06
CA ALA A 254 10.27 33.24 3.56
C ALA A 254 10.45 33.34 5.10
N GLY A 255 10.53 32.23 5.83
CA GLY A 255 10.65 32.24 7.29
C GLY A 255 9.37 32.66 8.03
N THR A 256 8.21 32.61 7.37
CA THR A 256 6.91 33.02 7.91
C THR A 256 5.99 31.84 8.26
N LEU A 257 6.44 30.60 8.04
CA LEU A 257 5.72 29.40 8.42
C LEU A 257 6.04 29.01 9.87
N GLY A 258 5.04 28.80 10.70
CA GLY A 258 5.18 28.49 12.13
C GLY A 258 5.62 27.03 12.42
N PHE A 259 5.90 26.22 11.40
CA PHE A 259 6.39 24.84 11.53
C PHE A 259 7.42 24.53 10.43
N THR A 260 8.13 23.42 10.59
CA THR A 260 9.18 23.00 9.65
C THR A 260 8.74 21.75 8.89
N PRO A 261 8.65 21.79 7.54
CA PRO A 261 8.51 20.56 6.73
C PRO A 261 9.70 19.63 6.99
N ILE A 262 9.44 18.37 7.27
CA ILE A 262 10.46 17.39 7.60
C ILE A 262 10.07 16.01 7.07
N HIS A 263 11.03 15.18 6.67
CA HIS A 263 10.76 13.76 6.42
C HIS A 263 10.58 13.01 7.75
N ILE A 264 9.70 12.01 7.76
CA ILE A 264 9.47 11.19 8.94
C ILE A 264 10.77 10.52 9.39
N SER A 265 11.55 9.98 8.45
CA SER A 265 12.87 9.39 8.76
C SER A 265 13.80 10.36 9.48
N GLN A 266 13.91 11.60 9.01
CA GLN A 266 14.71 12.65 9.63
C GLN A 266 14.19 13.06 11.02
N TYR A 267 12.86 13.09 11.17
CA TYR A 267 12.26 13.36 12.47
C TYR A 267 12.59 12.25 13.48
N LEU A 268 12.43 10.98 13.07
CA LEU A 268 12.68 9.83 13.93
C LEU A 268 14.16 9.68 14.32
N GLU A 269 15.08 10.06 13.43
CA GLU A 269 16.50 10.12 13.73
C GLU A 269 16.80 11.18 14.81
N LYS A 270 16.20 12.37 14.68
CA LYS A 270 16.38 13.47 15.62
C LYS A 270 15.66 13.25 16.95
N TYR A 271 14.48 12.66 16.92
CA TYR A 271 13.60 12.47 18.07
C TYR A 271 13.12 11.02 18.16
N PRO A 272 13.98 10.05 18.46
CA PRO A 272 13.60 8.64 18.53
C PRO A 272 12.55 8.42 19.62
N PRO A 273 11.47 7.67 19.34
CA PRO A 273 10.42 7.42 20.31
C PRO A 273 10.90 6.54 21.45
N LYS A 274 10.54 6.94 22.68
CA LYS A 274 10.91 6.21 23.91
C LYS A 274 9.76 5.41 24.50
N GLU A 275 8.54 5.85 24.25
CA GLU A 275 7.33 5.25 24.79
C GLU A 275 6.75 4.21 23.84
N GLU A 276 5.99 3.30 24.42
CA GLU A 276 5.38 2.18 23.74
C GLU A 276 3.87 2.26 23.83
N VAL A 277 3.20 1.93 22.72
CA VAL A 277 1.75 1.81 22.62
C VAL A 277 1.37 0.48 21.96
N GLU A 278 0.11 0.12 22.08
CA GLU A 278 -0.55 -0.82 21.16
C GLU A 278 -1.36 -0.03 20.14
N VAL A 279 -1.77 -0.71 19.07
CA VAL A 279 -2.64 -0.14 18.04
C VAL A 279 -3.83 -1.07 17.86
N TYR A 280 -5.05 -0.54 17.98
CA TYR A 280 -6.24 -1.31 17.64
C TYR A 280 -6.24 -1.64 16.15
N PRO A 281 -6.65 -2.86 15.76
CA PRO A 281 -6.87 -3.16 14.35
C PRO A 281 -7.87 -2.18 13.75
N GLY A 282 -7.56 -1.63 12.57
CA GLY A 282 -8.43 -0.66 11.93
C GLY A 282 -7.90 -0.17 10.59
N ALA A 283 -8.70 0.65 9.93
CA ALA A 283 -8.42 1.29 8.65
C ALA A 283 -9.01 2.69 8.61
N TRP A 284 -8.68 3.49 7.60
CA TRP A 284 -9.09 4.91 7.59
C TRP A 284 -10.60 5.17 7.42
N ASN A 285 -11.35 4.23 6.88
CA ASN A 285 -12.79 4.36 6.68
C ASN A 285 -13.64 3.53 7.66
N THR A 286 -13.09 3.21 8.83
CA THR A 286 -13.79 2.44 9.88
C THR A 286 -14.14 3.31 11.08
N GLU A 287 -14.70 4.49 10.84
CA GLU A 287 -14.83 5.59 11.81
C GLU A 287 -15.73 5.31 13.00
N HIS A 288 -16.72 4.45 12.81
CA HIS A 288 -17.80 4.26 13.76
C HIS A 288 -17.60 3.09 14.71
N HIS A 289 -16.53 2.31 14.50
CA HIS A 289 -16.32 1.06 15.19
C HIS A 289 -14.91 1.01 15.78
N TRP A 290 -14.85 1.12 17.07
CA TRP A 290 -13.63 1.16 17.86
C TRP A 290 -12.86 -0.17 17.74
N GLY A 291 -11.86 -0.18 16.90
CA GLY A 291 -10.91 -1.28 16.77
C GLY A 291 -11.47 -2.56 16.15
N GLY A 292 -10.91 -2.99 15.04
CA GLY A 292 -11.16 -4.28 14.42
C GLY A 292 -12.34 -4.36 13.48
N ASP A 293 -13.01 -3.26 13.23
CA ASP A 293 -14.11 -3.23 12.27
C ASP A 293 -13.63 -2.80 10.88
N PHE A 294 -13.67 -3.76 9.98
CA PHE A 294 -13.37 -3.55 8.57
C PHE A 294 -14.65 -3.60 7.70
N MET A 295 -15.78 -3.11 8.22
CA MET A 295 -17.10 -3.19 7.56
C MET A 295 -17.10 -2.70 6.13
N GLN A 296 -16.26 -1.73 5.79
CA GLN A 296 -16.12 -1.25 4.41
C GLN A 296 -15.81 -2.41 3.43
N TRP A 297 -15.03 -3.39 3.89
CA TRP A 297 -14.60 -4.55 3.10
C TRP A 297 -15.25 -5.87 3.51
N THR A 298 -16.00 -5.90 4.61
CA THR A 298 -16.57 -7.15 5.18
C THR A 298 -18.05 -7.02 5.54
N GLY A 299 -18.70 -5.89 5.27
CA GLY A 299 -20.06 -5.61 5.76
C GLY A 299 -21.14 -6.49 5.11
N SER A 300 -21.00 -6.86 3.84
CA SER A 300 -21.96 -7.69 3.15
C SER A 300 -21.62 -9.19 3.22
N LEU A 301 -22.65 -10.04 3.03
CA LEU A 301 -22.44 -11.49 2.94
C LEU A 301 -21.53 -11.87 1.76
N LEU A 302 -21.61 -11.15 0.65
CA LEU A 302 -20.79 -11.43 -0.53
C LEU A 302 -19.31 -11.12 -0.25
N GLN A 303 -19.02 -10.00 0.39
CA GLN A 303 -17.65 -9.66 0.82
C GLN A 303 -17.10 -10.72 1.78
N LYS A 304 -17.89 -11.14 2.77
CA LYS A 304 -17.48 -12.20 3.72
C LYS A 304 -17.17 -13.52 3.02
N ARG A 305 -18.01 -13.93 2.05
CA ARG A 305 -17.76 -15.11 1.23
C ARG A 305 -16.50 -14.97 0.38
N GLY A 306 -16.30 -13.80 -0.23
CA GLY A 306 -15.07 -13.53 -1.00
C GLY A 306 -13.82 -13.73 -0.16
N TRP A 307 -13.76 -13.13 1.03
CA TRP A 307 -12.62 -13.33 1.95
C TRP A 307 -12.48 -14.77 2.45
N GLU A 308 -13.58 -15.49 2.61
CA GLU A 308 -13.55 -16.91 2.97
C GLU A 308 -12.92 -17.75 1.84
N GLU A 309 -13.29 -17.48 0.59
CA GLU A 309 -12.70 -18.16 -0.58
C GLU A 309 -11.23 -17.77 -0.78
N VAL A 310 -10.84 -16.52 -0.57
CA VAL A 310 -9.42 -16.09 -0.55
C VAL A 310 -8.63 -16.93 0.45
N ARG A 311 -9.12 -17.08 1.68
CA ARG A 311 -8.43 -17.92 2.70
C ARG A 311 -8.29 -19.37 2.27
N ARG A 312 -9.36 -19.98 1.71
CA ARG A 312 -9.33 -21.38 1.21
C ARG A 312 -8.33 -21.54 0.05
N ALA A 313 -8.32 -20.59 -0.87
CA ALA A 313 -7.39 -20.61 -2.00
C ALA A 313 -5.93 -20.46 -1.54
N SER A 314 -5.67 -19.60 -0.55
CA SER A 314 -4.34 -19.47 0.07
C SER A 314 -3.91 -20.77 0.75
N GLU A 315 -4.75 -21.37 1.58
CA GLU A 315 -4.46 -22.67 2.20
C GLU A 315 -4.14 -23.75 1.17
N TYR A 316 -4.91 -23.81 0.09
CA TYR A 316 -4.70 -24.76 -1.00
C TYR A 316 -3.41 -24.47 -1.77
N TYR A 317 -3.13 -23.19 -2.08
CA TYR A 317 -1.87 -22.81 -2.69
C TYR A 317 -0.67 -23.30 -1.88
N TRP A 318 -0.65 -23.03 -0.58
CA TRP A 318 0.45 -23.43 0.28
C TRP A 318 0.56 -24.95 0.42
N GLN A 319 -0.56 -25.68 0.33
CA GLN A 319 -0.54 -27.14 0.27
C GLN A 319 0.12 -27.65 -1.03
N VAL A 320 -0.26 -27.09 -2.19
CA VAL A 320 0.32 -27.45 -3.49
C VAL A 320 1.80 -27.09 -3.53
N LYS A 321 2.16 -25.90 -3.05
CA LYS A 321 3.54 -25.42 -2.96
C LYS A 321 4.43 -26.36 -2.13
N ARG A 322 3.98 -26.74 -0.95
CA ARG A 322 4.70 -27.72 -0.11
C ARG A 322 4.85 -29.08 -0.81
N SER A 323 3.82 -29.52 -1.51
CA SER A 323 3.87 -30.78 -2.26
C SER A 323 4.88 -30.73 -3.41
N TYR A 324 4.97 -29.57 -4.09
CA TYR A 324 5.97 -29.32 -5.11
C TYR A 324 7.40 -29.32 -4.53
N ASP A 325 7.62 -28.58 -3.44
CA ASP A 325 8.94 -28.47 -2.81
C ASP A 325 9.50 -29.83 -2.38
N GLN A 326 8.62 -30.74 -1.96
CA GLN A 326 8.99 -32.10 -1.54
C GLN A 326 9.22 -33.05 -2.70
N ARG A 327 8.64 -32.81 -3.88
CA ARG A 327 8.52 -33.85 -4.95
C ARG A 327 8.94 -33.37 -6.34
N HIS A 328 9.39 -32.14 -6.50
CA HIS A 328 9.72 -31.59 -7.83
C HIS A 328 10.78 -32.39 -8.57
N ALA A 329 11.71 -33.08 -7.86
CA ALA A 329 12.75 -33.90 -8.47
C ALA A 329 12.18 -35.13 -9.22
N ALA A 330 11.00 -35.60 -8.86
CA ALA A 330 10.32 -36.74 -9.50
C ALA A 330 9.45 -36.33 -10.70
N LEU A 331 9.29 -35.05 -10.96
CA LEU A 331 8.48 -34.56 -12.07
C LEU A 331 9.23 -34.68 -13.39
N ALA A 332 8.51 -35.06 -14.45
CA ALA A 332 9.05 -35.05 -15.80
C ALA A 332 9.39 -33.63 -16.28
N ASN A 333 8.62 -32.64 -15.87
CA ASN A 333 8.84 -31.23 -16.18
C ASN A 333 8.58 -30.35 -14.93
N PRO A 334 9.54 -30.25 -14.01
CA PRO A 334 9.38 -29.45 -12.79
C PRO A 334 9.16 -27.96 -13.06
N GLU A 335 9.78 -27.39 -14.11
CA GLU A 335 9.64 -25.97 -14.44
C GLU A 335 8.22 -25.61 -14.91
N GLU A 336 7.56 -26.49 -15.63
CA GLU A 336 6.15 -26.28 -16.01
C GLU A 336 5.26 -26.21 -14.78
N VAL A 337 5.42 -27.16 -13.85
CA VAL A 337 4.65 -27.19 -12.60
C VAL A 337 4.95 -25.96 -11.75
N ARG A 338 6.21 -25.54 -11.65
CA ARG A 338 6.62 -24.32 -10.97
C ARG A 338 5.93 -23.09 -11.59
N HIS A 339 5.87 -23.02 -12.90
CA HIS A 339 5.23 -21.91 -13.61
C HIS A 339 3.71 -21.85 -13.33
N LEU A 340 3.02 -23.01 -13.30
CA LEU A 340 1.60 -23.07 -12.92
C LEU A 340 1.39 -22.54 -11.49
N ILE A 341 2.23 -22.96 -10.53
CA ILE A 341 2.14 -22.54 -9.13
C ILE A 341 2.37 -21.02 -8.98
N VAL A 342 3.39 -20.47 -9.67
CA VAL A 342 3.67 -19.03 -9.62
C VAL A 342 2.53 -18.22 -10.20
N ARG A 343 1.96 -18.63 -11.32
CA ARG A 343 0.80 -17.95 -11.92
C ARG A 343 -0.45 -18.04 -11.05
N ALA A 344 -0.68 -19.20 -10.44
CA ALA A 344 -1.79 -19.38 -9.50
C ALA A 344 -1.65 -18.42 -8.31
N PHE A 345 -0.44 -18.25 -7.80
CA PHE A 345 -0.17 -17.33 -6.70
C PHE A 345 -0.39 -15.87 -7.10
N ASP A 346 0.00 -15.48 -8.30
CA ASP A 346 -0.26 -14.13 -8.81
C ASP A 346 -1.77 -13.83 -8.84
N HIS A 347 -2.59 -14.75 -9.36
CA HIS A 347 -4.05 -14.62 -9.33
C HIS A 347 -4.61 -14.57 -7.90
N LEU A 348 -4.13 -15.41 -6.99
CA LEU A 348 -4.53 -15.37 -5.59
C LEU A 348 -4.23 -14.00 -4.95
N LEU A 349 -3.02 -13.47 -5.14
CA LEU A 349 -2.64 -12.17 -4.60
C LEU A 349 -3.45 -11.01 -5.23
N VAL A 350 -3.82 -11.10 -6.52
CA VAL A 350 -4.74 -10.14 -7.18
C VAL A 350 -6.13 -10.21 -6.55
N ALA A 351 -6.62 -11.41 -6.22
CA ALA A 351 -7.92 -11.57 -5.60
C ALA A 351 -8.05 -10.87 -4.23
N GLU A 352 -6.92 -10.63 -3.53
CA GLU A 352 -6.86 -9.94 -2.24
C GLU A 352 -6.98 -8.41 -2.34
N THR A 353 -7.00 -7.84 -3.54
CA THR A 353 -7.03 -6.39 -3.76
C THR A 353 -8.19 -5.72 -3.01
N SER A 354 -7.90 -4.67 -2.23
CA SER A 354 -8.91 -3.92 -1.45
C SER A 354 -10.09 -3.47 -2.28
N CYS A 355 -9.84 -2.98 -3.50
CA CYS A 355 -10.87 -2.49 -4.43
C CYS A 355 -11.91 -3.57 -4.80
N ASN A 356 -11.53 -4.86 -4.81
CA ASN A 356 -12.47 -5.94 -5.08
C ASN A 356 -13.58 -6.00 -4.02
N PHE A 357 -13.31 -5.56 -2.81
CA PHE A 357 -14.24 -5.58 -1.69
C PHE A 357 -14.83 -4.21 -1.37
N TYR A 358 -14.24 -3.12 -1.86
CA TYR A 358 -14.70 -1.76 -1.57
C TYR A 358 -15.89 -1.32 -2.44
N TRP A 359 -15.85 -1.56 -3.75
CA TRP A 359 -16.75 -0.98 -4.74
C TRP A 359 -18.06 -1.73 -4.95
N GLY A 360 -18.41 -2.66 -4.06
CA GLY A 360 -19.68 -3.41 -4.10
C GLY A 360 -19.59 -4.74 -4.84
N SER A 361 -20.76 -5.40 -5.00
CA SER A 361 -20.85 -6.80 -5.40
C SER A 361 -20.22 -7.12 -6.76
N ARG A 362 -20.33 -6.24 -7.74
CA ARG A 362 -19.72 -6.44 -9.06
C ARG A 362 -18.19 -6.55 -8.99
N TRP A 363 -17.56 -5.84 -8.05
CA TRP A 363 -16.13 -5.90 -7.86
C TRP A 363 -15.70 -7.14 -7.08
N VAL A 364 -16.52 -7.62 -6.14
CA VAL A 364 -16.25 -8.90 -5.46
C VAL A 364 -16.19 -10.06 -6.46
N ASN A 365 -16.99 -10.02 -7.52
CA ASN A 365 -16.94 -11.04 -8.57
C ASN A 365 -15.57 -11.09 -9.26
N ARG A 366 -14.84 -9.99 -9.39
CA ARG A 366 -13.46 -10.00 -9.91
C ARG A 366 -12.52 -10.83 -9.04
N SER A 367 -12.69 -10.80 -7.71
CA SER A 367 -11.95 -11.68 -6.82
C SER A 367 -12.27 -13.15 -7.10
N PHE A 368 -13.55 -13.51 -7.31
CA PHE A 368 -13.92 -14.88 -7.67
C PHE A 368 -13.37 -15.31 -9.02
N ASP A 369 -13.36 -14.43 -10.03
CA ASP A 369 -12.79 -14.72 -11.35
C ASP A 369 -11.27 -15.05 -11.24
N ASP A 370 -10.51 -14.28 -10.47
CA ASP A 370 -9.10 -14.55 -10.21
C ASP A 370 -8.90 -15.84 -9.39
N LEU A 371 -9.75 -16.09 -8.39
CA LEU A 371 -9.68 -17.32 -7.60
C LEU A 371 -9.99 -18.56 -8.45
N GLU A 372 -10.93 -18.48 -9.40
CA GLU A 372 -11.21 -19.57 -10.34
C GLU A 372 -9.97 -19.91 -11.17
N GLN A 373 -9.26 -18.90 -11.68
CA GLN A 373 -8.00 -19.10 -12.40
C GLN A 373 -6.93 -19.70 -11.49
N ALA A 374 -6.80 -19.24 -10.25
CA ALA A 374 -5.87 -19.79 -9.29
C ALA A 374 -6.15 -21.28 -9.02
N TYR A 375 -7.41 -21.66 -8.75
CA TYR A 375 -7.80 -23.07 -8.55
C TYR A 375 -7.51 -23.92 -9.77
N TYR A 376 -7.86 -23.47 -10.98
CA TYR A 376 -7.59 -24.21 -12.21
C TYR A 376 -6.10 -24.54 -12.37
N LEU A 377 -5.23 -23.56 -12.13
CA LEU A 377 -3.78 -23.72 -12.23
C LEU A 377 -3.24 -24.64 -11.12
N LEU A 378 -3.73 -24.49 -9.89
CA LEU A 378 -3.35 -25.35 -8.76
C LEU A 378 -3.78 -26.79 -8.94
N ASP A 379 -4.99 -27.04 -9.43
CA ASP A 379 -5.49 -28.38 -9.73
C ASP A 379 -4.66 -29.05 -10.82
N THR A 380 -4.28 -28.28 -11.85
CA THR A 380 -3.40 -28.76 -12.93
C THR A 380 -2.02 -29.14 -12.36
N ALA A 381 -1.42 -28.31 -11.53
CA ALA A 381 -0.15 -28.59 -10.86
C ALA A 381 -0.25 -29.83 -9.93
N MET A 382 -1.31 -29.89 -9.10
CA MET A 382 -1.52 -31.00 -8.17
C MET A 382 -1.72 -32.33 -8.89
N ASN A 383 -2.41 -32.34 -10.04
CA ASN A 383 -2.59 -33.54 -10.85
C ASN A 383 -1.26 -34.06 -11.43
N GLN A 384 -0.34 -33.18 -11.84
CA GLN A 384 1.00 -33.58 -12.28
C GLN A 384 1.82 -34.15 -11.11
N LEU A 385 1.77 -33.54 -9.93
CA LEU A 385 2.43 -34.02 -8.72
C LEU A 385 1.91 -35.42 -8.29
N ARG A 386 0.61 -35.64 -8.36
CA ARG A 386 0.00 -36.95 -8.04
C ARG A 386 0.43 -38.04 -9.01
N LYS A 387 0.47 -37.74 -10.32
CA LYS A 387 0.93 -38.71 -11.35
C LYS A 387 2.38 -39.12 -11.10
N ALA A 388 3.27 -38.17 -10.80
CA ALA A 388 4.67 -38.45 -10.47
C ALA A 388 4.78 -39.37 -9.25
N TYR A 389 4.04 -39.09 -8.18
CA TYR A 389 4.02 -39.92 -6.98
C TYR A 389 3.57 -41.36 -7.23
N LEU A 390 2.52 -41.56 -8.04
CA LEU A 390 2.01 -42.89 -8.39
C LEU A 390 3.04 -43.68 -9.24
N HIS A 391 3.80 -43.01 -10.09
CA HIS A 391 4.84 -43.60 -10.89
C HIS A 391 6.01 -44.08 -10.01
N GLU A 392 6.51 -43.26 -9.11
CA GLU A 392 7.56 -43.60 -8.15
C GLU A 392 7.18 -44.79 -7.28
N THR A 393 5.95 -44.82 -6.76
CA THR A 393 5.50 -45.90 -5.89
C THR A 393 5.42 -47.26 -6.64
N ARG A 394 5.00 -47.22 -7.91
CA ARG A 394 4.99 -48.44 -8.75
C ARG A 394 6.41 -48.94 -9.04
N THR A 395 7.33 -48.08 -9.41
CA THR A 395 8.72 -48.46 -9.73
C THR A 395 9.44 -49.02 -8.51
N THR A 396 9.12 -48.52 -7.31
CA THR A 396 9.70 -49.03 -6.05
C THR A 396 9.17 -50.44 -5.71
N ILE A 397 7.89 -50.70 -5.97
CA ILE A 397 7.23 -52.00 -5.73
C ILE A 397 7.77 -53.06 -6.73
N ASP A 398 7.90 -52.67 -8.00
CA ASP A 398 8.37 -53.57 -9.06
C ASP A 398 9.89 -53.86 -8.99
N GLY A 399 10.67 -52.94 -8.42
CA GLY A 399 12.12 -53.13 -8.19
C GLY A 399 12.47 -53.98 -6.96
N HIS A 400 11.48 -54.35 -6.14
CA HIS A 400 11.64 -55.26 -5.01
C HIS A 400 11.05 -56.66 -5.28
N ARG A 401 10.63 -56.97 -6.50
CA ARG A 401 10.29 -58.29 -7.00
C ARG A 401 11.40 -58.79 -7.90
#